data_25f95c30201c522761f820f88de40d8a
#
_entry.id   25f95c30201c522761f820f88de40d8a
#
_cell.length_a   1.000
_cell.length_b   1.000
_cell.length_c   1.000
_cell.angle_alpha   90.00
_cell.angle_beta   90.00
_cell.angle_gamma   90.00
#
_symmetry.space_group_name_H-M   'P 1'
#
loop_
_entity.id
_entity.type
_entity.pdbx_description
1 polymer ?
#
loop_
_entity_poly.entity_id
_entity_poly.type
_entity_poly.pdbx_seq_one_letter_code
_entity_poly.pdbx_strand_id
1 'polypeptide(L)'
;ALKLVKKELGKTKIILNGAGAAGTAIARLLVLAGARNINGFDSSGVISKKSASNNAMRKWFIDNCNPEQFEGNLSQAMNGADIFIGVSAPNVLSEKDVAAMAKGGVLFALANPDPEIDPVLARKHAAVVATGR
;
A
#
# COMPACT_ATOMS: atom_id res chain seq x y z
N ALA A 1 -7.06 -12.39 -4.87
CA ALA A 1 -7.89 -11.33 -4.29
C ALA A 1 -8.52 -10.44 -5.36
N LEU A 2 -7.75 -10.02 -6.38
CA LEU A 2 -8.27 -9.14 -7.43
C LEU A 2 -9.39 -9.79 -8.24
N LYS A 3 -9.31 -11.08 -8.48
CA LYS A 3 -10.38 -11.82 -9.17
C LYS A 3 -11.70 -11.80 -8.40
N LEU A 4 -11.63 -11.85 -7.05
CA LEU A 4 -12.82 -11.81 -6.22
C LEU A 4 -13.53 -10.46 -6.29
N VAL A 5 -12.79 -9.37 -6.45
CA VAL A 5 -13.34 -8.02 -6.52
C VAL A 5 -13.43 -7.49 -7.95
N LYS A 6 -13.06 -8.30 -8.94
CA LYS A 6 -13.12 -7.98 -10.38
C LYS A 6 -12.32 -6.74 -10.76
N LYS A 7 -11.10 -6.62 -10.22
CA LYS A 7 -10.19 -5.52 -10.53
C LYS A 7 -9.02 -5.98 -11.38
N GLU A 8 -8.55 -5.10 -12.27
CA GLU A 8 -7.36 -5.32 -13.08
C GLU A 8 -6.17 -4.63 -12.45
N LEU A 9 -5.08 -5.35 -12.24
CA LEU A 9 -3.90 -4.85 -11.54
C LEU A 9 -3.34 -3.56 -12.15
N GLY A 10 -3.28 -3.48 -13.47
CA GLY A 10 -2.76 -2.29 -14.16
C GLY A 10 -3.61 -1.03 -14.02
N LYS A 11 -4.83 -1.16 -13.51
CA LYS A 11 -5.76 -0.06 -13.30
C LYS A 11 -6.01 0.24 -11.82
N THR A 12 -5.29 -0.43 -10.93
CA THR A 12 -5.49 -0.24 -9.49
C THR A 12 -4.52 0.77 -8.92
N LYS A 13 -4.98 1.48 -7.89
CA LYS A 13 -4.15 2.34 -7.04
C LYS A 13 -3.72 1.51 -5.84
N ILE A 14 -2.41 1.32 -5.70
CA ILE A 14 -1.82 0.46 -4.67
C ILE A 14 -1.04 1.33 -3.69
N ILE A 15 -1.31 1.14 -2.40
CA ILE A 15 -0.56 1.79 -1.31
C ILE A 15 0.25 0.72 -0.60
N LEU A 16 1.56 0.91 -0.54
CA LEU A 16 2.49 -0.01 0.12
C LEU A 16 3.17 0.72 1.27
N ASN A 17 2.89 0.30 2.49
CA ASN A 17 3.51 0.88 3.68
C ASN A 17 4.65 -0.02 4.17
N GLY A 18 5.86 0.41 3.91
CA GLY A 18 7.09 -0.32 4.23
C GLY A 18 7.95 -0.51 3.00
N ALA A 19 8.97 0.33 2.83
CA ALA A 19 9.84 0.32 1.65
C ALA A 19 11.20 -0.33 1.94
N GLY A 20 11.25 -1.24 2.91
CA GLY A 20 12.44 -2.05 3.19
C GLY A 20 12.56 -3.25 2.26
N ALA A 21 13.28 -4.28 2.70
CA ALA A 21 13.53 -5.46 1.88
C ALA A 21 12.24 -6.17 1.44
N ALA A 22 11.32 -6.41 2.39
CA ALA A 22 10.06 -7.10 2.08
C ALA A 22 9.17 -6.26 1.17
N GLY A 23 9.01 -4.97 1.47
CA GLY A 23 8.19 -4.07 0.68
C GLY A 23 8.74 -3.90 -0.74
N THR A 24 10.04 -3.78 -0.89
CA THR A 24 10.67 -3.66 -2.21
C THR A 24 10.47 -4.93 -3.03
N ALA A 25 10.61 -6.10 -2.42
CA ALA A 25 10.39 -7.36 -3.13
C ALA A 25 8.95 -7.48 -3.62
N ILE A 26 7.99 -7.11 -2.78
CA ILE A 26 6.56 -7.12 -3.13
C ILE A 26 6.30 -6.14 -4.29
N ALA A 27 6.81 -4.92 -4.18
CA ALA A 27 6.60 -3.91 -5.22
C ALA A 27 7.18 -4.33 -6.57
N ARG A 28 8.35 -4.95 -6.58
CA ARG A 28 8.97 -5.46 -7.81
C ARG A 28 8.11 -6.54 -8.46
N LEU A 29 7.57 -7.46 -7.66
CA LEU A 29 6.68 -8.50 -8.17
C LEU A 29 5.40 -7.91 -8.75
N LEU A 30 4.83 -6.90 -8.07
CA LEU A 30 3.63 -6.23 -8.55
C LEU A 30 3.88 -5.52 -9.89
N VAL A 31 5.01 -4.84 -10.03
CA VAL A 31 5.37 -4.17 -11.29
C VAL A 31 5.54 -5.19 -12.40
N LEU A 32 6.21 -6.31 -12.14
CA LEU A 32 6.35 -7.40 -13.11
C LEU A 32 5.00 -7.98 -13.53
N ALA A 33 4.04 -8.01 -12.60
CA ALA A 33 2.69 -8.52 -12.88
C ALA A 33 1.79 -7.50 -13.59
N GLY A 34 2.27 -6.26 -13.80
CA GLY A 34 1.53 -5.25 -14.54
C GLY A 34 1.02 -4.06 -13.73
N ALA A 35 1.35 -3.95 -12.45
CA ALA A 35 0.97 -2.80 -11.63
C ALA A 35 1.65 -1.53 -12.16
N ARG A 36 0.90 -0.42 -12.22
CA ARG A 36 1.40 0.85 -12.76
C ARG A 36 1.34 2.00 -11.76
N ASN A 37 0.53 1.90 -10.72
CA ASN A 37 0.33 3.00 -9.78
C ASN A 37 0.52 2.50 -8.34
N ILE A 38 1.78 2.52 -7.88
CA ILE A 38 2.16 2.13 -6.52
C ILE A 38 2.72 3.35 -5.81
N ASN A 39 2.15 3.69 -4.64
CA ASN A 39 2.71 4.69 -3.75
C ASN A 39 3.37 3.98 -2.57
N GLY A 40 4.68 4.08 -2.46
CA GLY A 40 5.44 3.51 -1.37
C GLY A 40 5.64 4.51 -0.24
N PHE A 41 5.50 4.05 0.99
CA PHE A 41 5.72 4.85 2.19
C PHE A 41 6.78 4.20 3.05
N ASP A 42 7.67 5.00 3.62
CA ASP A 42 8.58 4.57 4.68
C ASP A 42 8.39 5.47 5.91
N SER A 43 9.28 5.36 6.90
CA SER A 43 9.18 6.16 8.13
C SER A 43 9.22 7.68 7.89
N SER A 44 9.75 8.10 6.75
CA SER A 44 9.82 9.52 6.36
C SER A 44 8.60 9.98 5.56
N GLY A 45 7.65 9.08 5.28
CA GLY A 45 6.46 9.39 4.52
C GLY A 45 6.49 8.80 3.11
N VAL A 46 5.75 9.41 2.20
CA VAL A 46 5.64 8.93 0.82
C VAL A 46 6.97 9.11 0.07
N ILE A 47 7.30 8.13 -0.76
CA ILE A 47 8.49 8.19 -1.61
C ILE A 47 8.11 8.75 -2.98
N SER A 48 8.79 9.81 -3.39
CA SER A 48 8.60 10.46 -4.69
C SER A 48 9.95 10.84 -5.28
N LYS A 49 9.95 11.47 -6.44
CA LYS A 49 11.20 11.95 -7.06
C LYS A 49 11.90 13.03 -6.24
N LYS A 50 11.20 13.65 -5.30
CA LYS A 50 11.79 14.61 -4.36
C LYS A 50 12.45 13.96 -3.16
N SER A 51 12.27 12.65 -2.96
CA SER A 51 12.84 11.93 -1.83
C SER A 51 14.35 11.75 -1.97
N ALA A 52 15.05 11.70 -0.84
CA ALA A 52 16.47 11.44 -0.85
C ALA A 52 16.75 9.99 -1.27
N SER A 53 17.75 9.80 -2.14
CA SER A 53 18.16 8.49 -2.66
C SER A 53 19.33 7.96 -1.83
N ASN A 54 19.05 7.53 -0.59
CA ASN A 54 20.09 7.15 0.37
C ASN A 54 20.41 5.64 0.39
N ASN A 55 19.69 4.83 -0.36
CA ASN A 55 20.01 3.40 -0.55
C ASN A 55 19.35 2.88 -1.81
N ALA A 56 19.78 1.69 -2.25
CA ALA A 56 19.31 1.11 -3.51
C ALA A 56 17.82 0.80 -3.54
N MET A 57 17.26 0.37 -2.40
CA MET A 57 15.82 0.05 -2.33
C MET A 57 14.98 1.31 -2.48
N ARG A 58 15.36 2.39 -1.78
CA ARG A 58 14.64 3.67 -1.87
C ARG A 58 14.76 4.26 -3.28
N LYS A 59 15.94 4.17 -3.88
CA LYS A 59 16.15 4.61 -5.26
C LYS A 59 15.25 3.86 -6.25
N TRP A 60 15.09 2.55 -6.05
CA TRP A 60 14.20 1.76 -6.90
C TRP A 60 12.75 2.30 -6.84
N PHE A 61 12.24 2.60 -5.63
CA PHE A 61 10.91 3.19 -5.46
C PHE A 61 10.80 4.55 -6.14
N ILE A 62 11.83 5.39 -6.00
CA ILE A 62 11.85 6.72 -6.63
C ILE A 62 11.74 6.58 -8.16
N ASP A 63 12.45 5.62 -8.73
CA ASP A 63 12.52 5.46 -10.19
C ASP A 63 11.30 4.72 -10.77
N ASN A 64 10.61 3.89 -9.98
CA ASN A 64 9.60 2.97 -10.51
C ASN A 64 8.19 3.16 -9.94
N CYS A 65 8.00 3.97 -8.92
CA CYS A 65 6.74 4.12 -8.23
C CYS A 65 6.28 5.58 -8.17
N ASN A 66 5.05 5.78 -7.69
CA ASN A 66 4.44 7.10 -7.56
C ASN A 66 4.44 7.89 -8.87
N PRO A 67 3.79 7.37 -9.93
CA PRO A 67 3.80 8.03 -11.24
C PRO A 67 3.16 9.41 -11.23
N GLU A 68 2.20 9.65 -10.33
CA GLU A 68 1.49 10.93 -10.22
C GLU A 68 2.19 11.92 -9.28
N GLN A 69 3.32 11.53 -8.69
CA GLN A 69 4.10 12.35 -7.73
C GLN A 69 3.26 12.83 -6.56
N PHE A 70 2.46 11.92 -5.99
CA PHE A 70 1.67 12.19 -4.79
C PHE A 70 2.57 12.55 -3.60
N GLU A 71 2.22 13.61 -2.86
CA GLU A 71 3.01 14.15 -1.76
C GLU A 71 2.27 14.18 -0.41
N GLY A 72 1.11 13.55 -0.31
CA GLY A 72 0.31 13.57 0.91
C GLY A 72 0.74 12.51 1.94
N ASN A 73 -0.02 12.42 3.03
CA ASN A 73 0.20 11.43 4.08
C ASN A 73 -0.52 10.11 3.74
N LEU A 74 -0.35 9.09 4.60
CA LEU A 74 -0.94 7.77 4.39
C LEU A 74 -2.47 7.83 4.33
N SER A 75 -3.10 8.56 5.25
CA SER A 75 -4.56 8.72 5.24
C SER A 75 -5.08 9.32 3.95
N GLN A 76 -4.38 10.34 3.44
CA GLN A 76 -4.74 10.97 2.17
C GLN A 76 -4.57 9.99 1.00
N ALA A 77 -3.51 9.20 1.03
CA ALA A 77 -3.25 8.20 0.00
C ALA A 77 -4.32 7.10 -0.04
N MET A 78 -4.88 6.76 1.11
CA MET A 78 -5.91 5.72 1.20
C MET A 78 -7.23 6.13 0.51
N ASN A 79 -7.45 7.41 0.31
CA ASN A 79 -8.66 7.89 -0.37
C ASN A 79 -8.66 7.40 -1.82
N GLY A 80 -9.62 6.55 -2.15
CA GLY A 80 -9.74 5.96 -3.48
C GLY A 80 -8.74 4.85 -3.78
N ALA A 81 -7.98 4.37 -2.79
CA ALA A 81 -7.05 3.26 -2.99
C ALA A 81 -7.79 1.95 -3.22
N ASP A 82 -7.30 1.15 -4.13
CA ASP A 82 -7.85 -0.17 -4.44
C ASP A 82 -7.21 -1.26 -3.59
N ILE A 83 -5.91 -1.14 -3.33
CA ILE A 83 -5.14 -2.13 -2.59
C ILE A 83 -4.25 -1.43 -1.56
N PHE A 84 -4.25 -1.94 -0.34
CA PHE A 84 -3.28 -1.56 0.68
C PHE A 84 -2.47 -2.78 1.07
N ILE A 85 -1.15 -2.63 1.12
CA ILE A 85 -0.24 -3.67 1.61
C ILE A 85 0.66 -3.04 2.68
N GLY A 86 0.57 -3.54 3.91
CA GLY A 86 1.39 -3.07 5.02
C GLY A 86 2.33 -4.15 5.51
N VAL A 87 3.63 -3.83 5.57
CA VAL A 87 4.69 -4.75 6.01
C VAL A 87 5.66 -4.07 6.97
N SER A 88 5.22 -3.03 7.65
CA SER A 88 6.11 -2.21 8.48
C SER A 88 5.64 -2.10 9.93
N ALA A 89 4.67 -1.24 10.23
CA ALA A 89 4.30 -0.87 11.59
C ALA A 89 2.83 -1.18 11.88
N PRO A 90 2.49 -1.57 13.12
CA PRO A 90 1.09 -1.80 13.50
C PRO A 90 0.34 -0.49 13.69
N ASN A 91 -0.99 -0.58 13.67
CA ASN A 91 -1.90 0.50 14.04
C ASN A 91 -1.69 1.81 13.28
N VAL A 92 -1.30 1.73 12.00
CA VAL A 92 -1.06 2.93 11.16
C VAL A 92 -2.31 3.36 10.39
N LEU A 93 -3.35 2.53 10.34
CA LEU A 93 -4.61 2.85 9.66
C LEU A 93 -5.74 2.97 10.67
N SER A 94 -6.64 3.93 10.42
CA SER A 94 -7.92 4.04 11.13
C SER A 94 -9.02 3.39 10.33
N GLU A 95 -10.18 3.15 10.98
CA GLU A 95 -11.37 2.67 10.27
C GLU A 95 -11.75 3.63 9.14
N LYS A 96 -11.61 4.94 9.37
CA LYS A 96 -11.90 5.99 8.41
C LYS A 96 -11.03 5.86 7.15
N ASP A 97 -9.76 5.50 7.32
CA ASP A 97 -8.84 5.31 6.20
C ASP A 97 -9.30 4.17 5.30
N VAL A 98 -9.74 3.06 5.89
CA VAL A 98 -10.23 1.91 5.13
C VAL A 98 -11.58 2.24 4.45
N ALA A 99 -12.45 2.97 5.15
CA ALA A 99 -13.72 3.40 4.58
C ALA A 99 -13.54 4.32 3.36
N ALA A 100 -12.42 5.05 3.29
CA ALA A 100 -12.11 5.93 2.18
C ALA A 100 -11.58 5.21 0.94
N MET A 101 -11.25 3.93 1.04
CA MET A 101 -10.78 3.13 -0.10
C MET A 101 -11.87 3.04 -1.18
N ALA A 102 -11.44 2.74 -2.41
CA ALA A 102 -12.36 2.48 -3.49
C ALA A 102 -13.21 1.25 -3.18
N LYS A 103 -14.40 1.17 -3.76
CA LYS A 103 -15.30 0.02 -3.61
C LYS A 103 -14.56 -1.26 -4.03
N GLY A 104 -14.74 -2.32 -3.25
CA GLY A 104 -14.03 -3.58 -3.51
C GLY A 104 -12.58 -3.55 -3.06
N GLY A 105 -12.24 -2.74 -2.07
CA GLY A 105 -10.87 -2.60 -1.57
C GLY A 105 -10.29 -3.90 -1.05
N VAL A 106 -9.00 -4.10 -1.31
CA VAL A 106 -8.22 -5.25 -0.87
C VAL A 106 -7.17 -4.78 0.12
N LEU A 107 -7.11 -5.39 1.29
CA LEU A 107 -6.23 -4.96 2.37
C LEU A 107 -5.42 -6.12 2.91
N PHE A 108 -4.09 -6.01 2.81
CA PHE A 108 -3.15 -6.95 3.40
C PHE A 108 -2.40 -6.24 4.52
N ALA A 109 -2.86 -6.45 5.74
CA ALA A 109 -2.27 -5.86 6.95
C ALA A 109 -1.32 -6.87 7.59
N LEU A 110 -0.09 -6.89 7.12
CA LEU A 110 0.89 -7.94 7.40
C LEU A 110 1.94 -7.56 8.46
N ALA A 111 1.80 -6.41 9.11
CA ALA A 111 2.71 -6.01 10.19
C ALA A 111 2.68 -7.03 11.33
N ASN A 112 3.83 -7.21 11.96
CA ASN A 112 4.04 -8.22 13.00
C ASN A 112 4.56 -7.56 14.28
N PRO A 113 4.07 -7.91 15.50
CA PRO A 113 3.04 -8.92 15.77
C PRO A 113 1.61 -8.48 15.54
N ASP A 114 1.35 -7.16 15.52
CA ASP A 114 0.01 -6.62 15.36
C ASP A 114 -0.18 -6.02 13.98
N PRO A 115 -1.37 -6.17 13.37
CA PRO A 115 -1.63 -5.63 12.03
C PRO A 115 -1.77 -4.11 12.04
N GLU A 116 -1.77 -3.51 10.86
CA GLU A 116 -1.91 -2.06 10.63
C GLU A 116 -3.25 -1.52 11.11
N ILE A 117 -4.26 -2.38 11.15
CA ILE A 117 -5.60 -2.05 11.65
C ILE A 117 -6.23 -3.31 12.22
N ASP A 118 -7.16 -3.16 13.16
CA ASP A 118 -7.98 -4.27 13.66
C ASP A 118 -8.75 -4.89 12.49
N PRO A 119 -8.55 -6.20 12.19
CA PRO A 119 -9.25 -6.84 11.07
C PRO A 119 -10.77 -6.76 11.13
N VAL A 120 -11.35 -6.73 12.34
CA VAL A 120 -12.80 -6.61 12.51
C VAL A 120 -13.29 -5.26 11.96
N LEU A 121 -12.57 -4.18 12.26
CA LEU A 121 -12.89 -2.85 11.73
C LEU A 121 -12.68 -2.79 10.22
N ALA A 122 -11.59 -3.38 9.72
CA ALA A 122 -11.27 -3.37 8.30
C ALA A 122 -12.33 -4.09 7.48
N ARG A 123 -12.85 -5.21 7.97
CA ARG A 123 -13.87 -6.02 7.26
C ARG A 123 -15.20 -5.33 7.08
N LYS A 124 -15.45 -4.26 7.83
CA LYS A 124 -16.67 -3.46 7.66
C LYS A 124 -16.66 -2.67 6.34
N HIS A 125 -15.48 -2.42 5.78
CA HIS A 125 -15.33 -1.52 4.63
C HIS A 125 -14.59 -2.14 3.44
N ALA A 126 -13.60 -2.99 3.68
CA ALA A 126 -12.83 -3.64 2.62
C ALA A 126 -13.48 -4.97 2.21
N ALA A 127 -13.40 -5.29 0.92
CA ALA A 127 -13.97 -6.53 0.40
C ALA A 127 -13.13 -7.76 0.76
N VAL A 128 -11.81 -7.59 0.81
CA VAL A 128 -10.87 -8.66 1.17
C VAL A 128 -9.90 -8.12 2.22
N VAL A 129 -9.77 -8.84 3.33
CA VAL A 129 -8.82 -8.50 4.41
C VAL A 129 -8.01 -9.74 4.75
N ALA A 130 -6.69 -9.60 4.74
CA ALA A 130 -5.78 -10.65 5.21
C ALA A 130 -4.75 -10.04 6.16
N THR A 131 -4.33 -10.81 7.15
CA THR A 131 -3.29 -10.42 8.10
C THR A 131 -2.16 -11.43 8.06
N GLY A 132 -0.99 -11.06 8.63
CA GLY A 132 0.20 -11.91 8.65
C GLY A 132 0.17 -13.03 9.70
N ARG A 133 -0.93 -13.18 10.40
CA ARG A 133 -1.05 -14.18 11.47
C ARG A 133 -2.22 -15.09 11.28
#